data_0c2ce62e4aa2cf3f014aeb53fbc9b875
#
_entry.id   0c2ce62e4aa2cf3f014aeb53fbc9b875
#
_cell.length_a   1.000
_cell.length_b   1.000
_cell.length_c   1.000
_cell.angle_alpha   90.00
_cell.angle_beta   90.00
_cell.angle_gamma   90.00
#
_symmetry.space_group_name_H-M   'P 1'
#
loop_
_entity.id
_entity.type
_entity.pdbx_description
1 polymer ?
#
loop_
_entity_poly.entity_id
_entity_poly.type
_entity_poly.pdbx_seq_one_letter_code
_entity_poly.pdbx_strand_id
1 'polypeptide(L)'
;MTAVDIRPASGTLGVLTPGMGAVATTFYSGVFAVRKGLAKPFGSLTQLGHIRLGKRTEHRNPLLRDFVPLASLDDLVFGGWDPIPDDAYSAAMRAGVLTPQDLDGVRDELSAIKPMPAVFSHDWVKLLTGTTNVKTGASTMDLARQLMADIERFRKEHGCDRLVMVWCASTEAYHTPAAVHQSLAAFEKGLKASDPEIAPSQVYAYAALRSGVPFANGAPNLTVDLPCMLELAAETGLPICGKDFKTGQTLIKTILAPGFKARLLGVSGWFSTNILGNRDGEVLDDPESFKSKEVSKLGVLEQILQPDVYPDLYGSMFHKIRINYYPPRGDNKEGWDNIDIFGWMGYPMQIKVDFLCKDSILAAPIVLDLALFMDLAARAGQKGIQEWLSFYFKSPQAAPELYPENDLFIQSTKLKNTLRHWMGEDLITHLGSEYYEE
;
A
#
# COMPACT_ATOMS: atom_id res chain seq x y z
N MET A 1 -6.83 -29.54 -5.99
CA MET A 1 -7.90 -28.51 -6.00
C MET A 1 -8.18 -28.11 -7.43
N THR A 2 -9.38 -27.61 -7.74
CA THR A 2 -9.68 -27.09 -9.09
C THR A 2 -9.12 -25.67 -9.19
N ALA A 3 -8.32 -25.40 -10.23
CA ALA A 3 -7.79 -24.07 -10.49
C ALA A 3 -8.93 -23.05 -10.72
N VAL A 4 -8.67 -21.78 -10.36
CA VAL A 4 -9.56 -20.67 -10.70
C VAL A 4 -9.38 -20.34 -12.18
N ASP A 5 -10.47 -20.07 -12.88
CA ASP A 5 -10.38 -19.56 -14.25
C ASP A 5 -9.93 -18.10 -14.23
N ILE A 6 -8.69 -17.85 -14.66
CA ILE A 6 -8.08 -16.52 -14.69
C ILE A 6 -7.98 -16.04 -16.13
N ARG A 7 -8.70 -14.97 -16.45
CA ARG A 7 -8.61 -14.35 -17.79
C ARG A 7 -7.17 -13.97 -18.12
N PRO A 8 -6.71 -14.11 -19.37
CA PRO A 8 -5.33 -13.75 -19.76
C PRO A 8 -4.94 -12.32 -19.42
N ALA A 9 -3.65 -12.09 -19.21
CA ALA A 9 -3.06 -10.76 -18.97
C ALA A 9 -2.71 -10.02 -20.27
N SER A 10 -3.33 -10.37 -21.40
CA SER A 10 -3.06 -9.75 -22.70
C SER A 10 -3.48 -8.28 -22.73
N GLY A 11 -2.75 -7.49 -23.53
CA GLY A 11 -3.01 -6.07 -23.74
C GLY A 11 -2.44 -5.17 -22.63
N THR A 12 -2.69 -3.88 -22.78
CA THR A 12 -2.10 -2.83 -21.94
C THR A 12 -2.79 -2.71 -20.59
N LEU A 13 -2.00 -2.66 -19.52
CA LEU A 13 -2.44 -2.36 -18.16
C LEU A 13 -2.07 -0.92 -17.78
N GLY A 14 -3.06 -0.06 -17.62
CA GLY A 14 -2.85 1.28 -17.08
C GLY A 14 -2.81 1.27 -15.55
N VAL A 15 -1.77 1.86 -14.99
CA VAL A 15 -1.64 2.07 -13.54
C VAL A 15 -1.82 3.56 -13.25
N LEU A 16 -2.92 3.87 -12.55
CA LEU A 16 -3.29 5.23 -12.18
C LEU A 16 -2.88 5.49 -10.73
N THR A 17 -2.09 6.55 -10.52
CA THR A 17 -1.67 6.94 -9.17
C THR A 17 -2.14 8.35 -8.84
N PRO A 18 -3.19 8.51 -8.00
CA PRO A 18 -3.38 9.77 -7.30
C PRO A 18 -2.16 10.05 -6.43
N GLY A 19 -1.56 11.27 -6.58
CA GLY A 19 -0.29 11.64 -5.98
C GLY A 19 0.92 11.18 -6.80
N MET A 20 1.38 12.03 -7.71
CA MET A 20 2.57 11.80 -8.54
C MET A 20 3.84 12.36 -7.89
N GLY A 21 3.95 12.22 -6.55
CA GLY A 21 5.10 12.62 -5.76
C GLY A 21 6.20 11.54 -5.68
N ALA A 22 6.92 11.50 -4.55
CA ALA A 22 8.09 10.66 -4.33
C ALA A 22 7.86 9.17 -4.62
N VAL A 23 6.78 8.58 -4.12
CA VAL A 23 6.49 7.14 -4.29
C VAL A 23 6.18 6.80 -5.74
N ALA A 24 5.24 7.50 -6.36
CA ALA A 24 4.81 7.22 -7.73
C ALA A 24 5.94 7.43 -8.75
N THR A 25 6.68 8.52 -8.64
CA THR A 25 7.81 8.79 -9.56
C THR A 25 8.97 7.81 -9.39
N THR A 26 9.26 7.36 -8.16
CA THR A 26 10.23 6.30 -7.90
C THR A 26 9.78 4.98 -8.52
N PHE A 27 8.49 4.65 -8.41
CA PHE A 27 7.88 3.48 -9.04
C PHE A 27 8.01 3.53 -10.57
N TYR A 28 7.61 4.62 -11.21
CA TYR A 28 7.73 4.78 -12.67
C TYR A 28 9.17 4.66 -13.14
N SER A 29 10.08 5.39 -12.49
CA SER A 29 11.52 5.37 -12.79
C SER A 29 12.08 3.96 -12.70
N GLY A 30 11.72 3.22 -11.63
CA GLY A 30 12.16 1.85 -11.43
C GLY A 30 11.70 0.91 -12.54
N VAL A 31 10.43 0.98 -12.96
CA VAL A 31 9.91 0.14 -14.04
C VAL A 31 10.58 0.48 -15.38
N PHE A 32 10.72 1.76 -15.72
CA PHE A 32 11.42 2.15 -16.97
C PHE A 32 12.89 1.76 -16.95
N ALA A 33 13.58 1.92 -15.83
CA ALA A 33 14.97 1.48 -15.68
C ALA A 33 15.12 -0.04 -15.84
N VAL A 34 14.18 -0.83 -15.30
CA VAL A 34 14.17 -2.29 -15.47
C VAL A 34 13.92 -2.67 -16.94
N ARG A 35 12.96 -2.04 -17.61
CA ARG A 35 12.70 -2.26 -19.06
C ARG A 35 13.93 -2.00 -19.93
N LYS A 36 14.69 -0.97 -19.60
CA LYS A 36 15.94 -0.61 -20.29
C LYS A 36 17.16 -1.45 -19.86
N GLY A 37 17.01 -2.36 -18.91
CA GLY A 37 18.12 -3.15 -18.37
C GLY A 37 19.12 -2.33 -17.52
N LEU A 38 18.74 -1.11 -17.10
CA LEU A 38 19.57 -0.22 -16.28
C LEU A 38 19.51 -0.57 -14.80
N ALA A 39 18.44 -1.26 -14.35
CA ALA A 39 18.25 -1.66 -12.97
C ALA A 39 17.63 -3.06 -12.87
N LYS A 40 17.62 -3.59 -11.63
CA LYS A 40 16.91 -4.84 -11.30
C LYS A 40 15.73 -4.52 -10.38
N PRO A 41 14.62 -5.27 -10.44
CA PRO A 41 13.41 -5.00 -9.66
C PRO A 41 13.53 -5.50 -8.21
N PHE A 42 14.59 -5.08 -7.50
CA PHE A 42 14.78 -5.45 -6.10
C PHE A 42 13.61 -4.97 -5.24
N GLY A 43 13.19 -5.81 -4.29
CA GLY A 43 12.04 -5.55 -3.42
C GLY A 43 10.69 -5.96 -4.00
N SER A 44 10.58 -6.23 -5.31
CA SER A 44 9.35 -6.71 -5.93
C SER A 44 9.24 -8.24 -5.80
N LEU A 45 8.21 -8.69 -5.09
CA LEU A 45 7.90 -10.10 -4.93
C LEU A 45 7.41 -10.71 -6.25
N THR A 46 6.63 -9.97 -7.02
CA THR A 46 6.10 -10.43 -8.31
C THR A 46 7.21 -10.70 -9.32
N GLN A 47 8.31 -9.94 -9.27
CA GLN A 47 9.38 -10.02 -10.27
C GLN A 47 10.53 -10.95 -9.88
N LEU A 48 10.89 -11.01 -8.59
CA LEU A 48 12.05 -11.77 -8.09
C LEU A 48 11.67 -12.89 -7.12
N GLY A 49 10.44 -12.89 -6.63
CA GLY A 49 9.99 -13.87 -5.65
C GLY A 49 9.84 -15.26 -6.26
N HIS A 50 10.33 -16.25 -5.55
CA HIS A 50 10.05 -17.65 -5.85
C HIS A 50 8.90 -18.19 -5.01
N ILE A 51 8.16 -19.13 -5.58
CA ILE A 51 7.10 -19.85 -4.89
C ILE A 51 7.39 -21.35 -4.94
N ARG A 52 7.52 -22.00 -3.78
CA ARG A 52 7.67 -23.43 -3.72
C ARG A 52 6.33 -24.11 -4.03
N LEU A 53 6.35 -25.15 -4.85
CA LEU A 53 5.22 -26.01 -5.16
C LEU A 53 5.53 -27.42 -4.68
N GLY A 54 4.55 -28.09 -4.09
CA GLY A 54 4.70 -29.44 -3.59
C GLY A 54 5.72 -29.60 -2.46
N LYS A 55 6.28 -30.82 -2.34
CA LYS A 55 7.27 -31.19 -1.33
C LYS A 55 8.64 -30.54 -1.62
N ARG A 56 9.47 -30.35 -0.57
CA ARG A 56 10.84 -29.83 -0.73
C ARG A 56 11.72 -30.69 -1.64
N THR A 57 11.47 -31.99 -1.62
CA THR A 57 12.18 -33.00 -2.43
C THR A 57 11.87 -32.92 -3.92
N GLU A 58 10.78 -32.27 -4.32
CA GLU A 58 10.41 -32.09 -5.72
C GLU A 58 11.16 -30.95 -6.42
N HIS A 59 11.82 -30.06 -5.65
CA HIS A 59 12.59 -28.91 -6.14
C HIS A 59 11.83 -27.97 -7.11
N ARG A 60 10.50 -27.89 -6.99
CA ARG A 60 9.67 -27.02 -7.81
C ARG A 60 9.59 -25.63 -7.19
N ASN A 61 10.41 -24.69 -7.67
CA ASN A 61 10.48 -23.31 -7.17
C ASN A 61 10.50 -22.29 -8.31
N PRO A 62 9.41 -22.16 -9.10
CA PRO A 62 9.35 -21.16 -10.15
C PRO A 62 9.38 -19.73 -9.59
N LEU A 63 9.73 -18.75 -10.45
CA LEU A 63 9.44 -17.36 -10.16
C LEU A 63 7.95 -17.12 -10.14
N LEU A 64 7.47 -16.20 -9.31
CA LEU A 64 6.04 -15.86 -9.22
C LEU A 64 5.49 -15.43 -10.58
N ARG A 65 6.21 -14.57 -11.32
CA ARG A 65 5.81 -14.11 -12.65
C ARG A 65 5.70 -15.22 -13.71
N ASP A 66 6.39 -16.34 -13.48
CA ASP A 66 6.33 -17.50 -14.38
C ASP A 66 5.26 -18.51 -13.93
N PHE A 67 4.81 -18.41 -12.68
CA PHE A 67 3.84 -19.30 -12.08
C PHE A 67 2.41 -18.79 -12.22
N VAL A 68 2.16 -17.49 -12.00
CA VAL A 68 0.84 -16.88 -12.15
C VAL A 68 0.81 -15.93 -13.36
N PRO A 69 -0.31 -15.82 -14.08
CA PRO A 69 -0.40 -15.01 -15.29
C PRO A 69 -0.46 -13.51 -14.96
N LEU A 70 0.67 -12.93 -14.51
CA LEU A 70 0.80 -11.50 -14.28
C LEU A 70 0.93 -10.73 -15.60
N ALA A 71 0.56 -9.46 -15.61
CA ALA A 71 0.88 -8.56 -16.72
C ALA A 71 2.41 -8.36 -16.81
N SER A 72 2.92 -8.27 -18.04
CA SER A 72 4.33 -7.94 -18.27
C SER A 72 4.63 -6.51 -17.85
N LEU A 73 5.85 -6.25 -17.36
CA LEU A 73 6.29 -4.87 -17.13
C LEU A 73 6.22 -4.02 -18.41
N ASP A 74 6.44 -4.62 -19.58
CA ASP A 74 6.42 -3.92 -20.87
C ASP A 74 5.01 -3.46 -21.27
N ASP A 75 3.97 -4.09 -20.73
CA ASP A 75 2.56 -3.76 -21.00
C ASP A 75 2.01 -2.69 -20.07
N LEU A 76 2.81 -2.15 -19.13
CA LEU A 76 2.35 -1.14 -18.18
C LEU A 76 2.45 0.27 -18.78
N VAL A 77 1.41 1.07 -18.58
CA VAL A 77 1.43 2.52 -18.83
C VAL A 77 1.01 3.27 -17.57
N PHE A 78 1.55 4.46 -17.37
CA PHE A 78 1.42 5.19 -16.12
C PHE A 78 0.74 6.54 -16.34
N GLY A 79 -0.08 6.94 -15.39
CA GLY A 79 -0.68 8.25 -15.29
C GLY A 79 -1.23 8.49 -13.89
N GLY A 80 -1.69 9.70 -13.63
CA GLY A 80 -2.22 10.04 -12.33
C GLY A 80 -2.63 11.49 -12.22
N TRP A 81 -2.94 11.88 -11.01
CA TRP A 81 -3.34 13.24 -10.66
C TRP A 81 -2.41 13.78 -9.58
N ASP A 82 -2.05 15.03 -9.71
CA ASP A 82 -1.31 15.73 -8.65
C ASP A 82 -1.74 17.19 -8.58
N PRO A 83 -1.92 17.77 -7.39
CA PRO A 83 -2.23 19.19 -7.25
C PRO A 83 -1.07 20.11 -7.68
N ILE A 84 0.13 19.55 -7.87
CA ILE A 84 1.31 20.26 -8.37
C ILE A 84 1.51 19.90 -9.84
N PRO A 85 1.71 20.89 -10.74
CA PRO A 85 1.65 20.66 -12.20
C PRO A 85 2.93 20.08 -12.82
N ASP A 86 3.88 19.58 -11.99
CA ASP A 86 5.13 19.04 -12.49
C ASP A 86 4.94 17.71 -13.22
N ASP A 87 5.62 17.54 -14.34
CA ASP A 87 5.77 16.22 -14.94
C ASP A 87 6.54 15.24 -14.03
N ALA A 88 6.47 13.94 -14.33
CA ALA A 88 7.06 12.93 -13.45
C ALA A 88 8.58 13.06 -13.32
N TYR A 89 9.32 13.58 -14.33
CA TYR A 89 10.75 13.84 -14.21
C TYR A 89 11.03 14.98 -13.23
N SER A 90 10.35 16.11 -13.40
CA SER A 90 10.50 17.28 -12.53
C SER A 90 10.10 16.96 -11.08
N ALA A 91 9.03 16.19 -10.92
CA ALA A 91 8.58 15.74 -9.61
C ALA A 91 9.58 14.78 -8.94
N ALA A 92 10.17 13.83 -9.71
CA ALA A 92 11.21 12.93 -9.23
C ALA A 92 12.48 13.66 -8.80
N MET A 93 12.94 14.62 -9.62
CA MET A 93 14.07 15.48 -9.29
C MET A 93 13.85 16.26 -8.00
N ARG A 94 12.65 16.83 -7.82
CA ARG A 94 12.30 17.57 -6.61
C ARG A 94 12.20 16.66 -5.38
N ALA A 95 11.68 15.46 -5.54
CA ALA A 95 11.55 14.49 -4.45
C ALA A 95 12.91 14.03 -3.90
N GLY A 96 13.97 14.02 -4.73
CA GLY A 96 15.33 13.70 -4.30
C GLY A 96 15.52 12.26 -3.80
N VAL A 97 14.63 11.35 -4.18
CA VAL A 97 14.73 9.92 -3.82
C VAL A 97 15.86 9.25 -4.59
N LEU A 98 15.81 9.39 -5.92
CA LEU A 98 16.80 8.87 -6.86
C LEU A 98 17.82 9.94 -7.21
N THR A 99 19.00 9.51 -7.66
CA THR A 99 20.04 10.44 -8.12
C THR A 99 19.68 11.02 -9.50
N PRO A 100 20.19 12.21 -9.87
CA PRO A 100 20.01 12.72 -11.23
C PRO A 100 20.46 11.73 -12.32
N GLN A 101 21.55 10.97 -12.09
CA GLN A 101 22.06 9.98 -13.02
C GLN A 101 21.07 8.83 -13.25
N ASP A 102 20.38 8.37 -12.19
CA ASP A 102 19.35 7.33 -12.29
C ASP A 102 18.17 7.84 -13.12
N LEU A 103 17.78 9.11 -12.91
CA LEU A 103 16.63 9.73 -13.58
C LEU A 103 16.92 10.09 -15.05
N ASP A 104 18.14 10.49 -15.37
CA ASP A 104 18.54 10.84 -16.75
C ASP A 104 18.41 9.62 -17.69
N GLY A 105 18.63 8.42 -17.18
CA GLY A 105 18.46 7.17 -17.95
C GLY A 105 17.02 6.91 -18.42
N VAL A 106 16.03 7.54 -17.79
CA VAL A 106 14.59 7.36 -18.05
C VAL A 106 13.85 8.71 -18.20
N ARG A 107 14.59 9.76 -18.52
CA ARG A 107 14.12 11.14 -18.58
C ARG A 107 12.94 11.33 -19.53
N ASP A 108 13.06 10.81 -20.74
CA ASP A 108 12.09 11.05 -21.82
C ASP A 108 10.74 10.44 -21.44
N GLU A 109 10.76 9.21 -20.92
CA GLU A 109 9.56 8.51 -20.46
C GLU A 109 8.88 9.24 -19.29
N LEU A 110 9.66 9.70 -18.31
CA LEU A 110 9.13 10.43 -17.17
C LEU A 110 8.58 11.80 -17.56
N SER A 111 9.28 12.54 -18.43
CA SER A 111 8.83 13.87 -18.89
C SER A 111 7.54 13.81 -19.73
N ALA A 112 7.26 12.67 -20.34
CA ALA A 112 6.01 12.44 -21.07
C ALA A 112 4.80 12.26 -20.14
N ILE A 113 5.00 11.86 -18.87
CA ILE A 113 3.92 11.66 -17.90
C ILE A 113 3.63 12.97 -17.18
N LYS A 114 2.49 13.58 -17.51
CA LYS A 114 2.03 14.83 -16.91
C LYS A 114 0.83 14.56 -16.00
N PRO A 115 0.76 15.21 -14.82
CA PRO A 115 -0.35 15.01 -13.92
C PRO A 115 -1.64 15.63 -14.48
N MET A 116 -2.72 14.88 -14.37
CA MET A 116 -4.06 15.44 -14.53
C MET A 116 -4.39 16.35 -13.32
N PRO A 117 -5.25 17.38 -13.47
CA PRO A 117 -5.69 18.21 -12.35
C PRO A 117 -6.34 17.37 -11.26
N ALA A 118 -5.93 17.57 -10.00
CA ALA A 118 -6.32 16.75 -8.86
C ALA A 118 -7.63 17.24 -8.21
N VAL A 119 -8.38 16.32 -7.60
CA VAL A 119 -9.31 16.64 -6.51
C VAL A 119 -8.48 16.76 -5.25
N PHE A 120 -8.46 17.95 -4.64
CA PHE A 120 -7.60 18.28 -3.51
C PHE A 120 -8.30 19.30 -2.60
N SER A 121 -8.06 19.23 -1.29
CA SER A 121 -8.51 20.22 -0.31
C SER A 121 -7.45 20.44 0.76
N HIS A 122 -7.18 21.70 1.08
CA HIS A 122 -6.33 22.08 2.20
C HIS A 122 -6.93 21.76 3.58
N ASP A 123 -8.22 21.53 3.67
CA ASP A 123 -8.86 21.07 4.91
C ASP A 123 -8.41 19.65 5.27
N TRP A 124 -8.07 18.86 4.26
CA TRP A 124 -7.61 17.47 4.41
C TRP A 124 -6.08 17.33 4.38
N VAL A 125 -5.36 18.18 3.65
CA VAL A 125 -3.88 18.19 3.58
C VAL A 125 -3.38 19.62 3.75
N LYS A 126 -3.21 20.04 4.99
CA LYS A 126 -3.06 21.46 5.37
C LYS A 126 -1.77 22.11 4.92
N LEU A 127 -0.64 21.41 5.02
CA LEU A 127 0.69 22.00 4.86
C LEU A 127 1.28 21.87 3.44
N LEU A 128 0.55 21.25 2.50
CA LEU A 128 1.04 21.09 1.14
C LEU A 128 0.94 22.40 0.36
N THR A 129 2.07 22.88 -0.21
CA THR A 129 2.17 24.12 -0.98
C THR A 129 2.38 23.88 -2.48
N GLY A 130 2.13 24.92 -3.32
CA GLY A 130 2.32 24.82 -4.77
C GLY A 130 1.17 24.12 -5.51
N THR A 131 0.01 24.01 -4.89
CA THR A 131 -1.17 23.28 -5.36
C THR A 131 -1.99 24.13 -6.36
N THR A 132 -1.48 24.28 -7.58
CA THR A 132 -2.11 25.08 -8.65
C THR A 132 -2.85 24.24 -9.70
N ASN A 133 -2.68 22.92 -9.68
CA ASN A 133 -3.28 21.99 -10.63
C ASN A 133 -4.45 21.23 -9.98
N VAL A 134 -5.49 21.98 -9.61
CA VAL A 134 -6.65 21.48 -8.86
C VAL A 134 -7.93 21.61 -9.68
N LYS A 135 -8.77 20.58 -9.65
CA LYS A 135 -10.11 20.59 -10.25
C LYS A 135 -11.05 21.52 -9.49
N THR A 136 -11.92 22.16 -10.25
CA THR A 136 -13.06 22.92 -9.73
C THR A 136 -14.36 22.35 -10.27
N GLY A 137 -15.44 22.45 -9.48
CA GLY A 137 -16.74 21.92 -9.87
C GLY A 137 -17.88 22.48 -9.04
N ALA A 138 -19.11 22.26 -9.49
CA ALA A 138 -20.32 22.73 -8.81
C ALA A 138 -20.61 21.94 -7.52
N SER A 139 -20.10 20.71 -7.42
CA SER A 139 -20.23 19.83 -6.25
C SER A 139 -19.12 18.79 -6.24
N THR A 140 -18.94 18.11 -5.11
CA THR A 140 -18.01 16.97 -5.01
C THR A 140 -18.41 15.81 -5.95
N MET A 141 -19.71 15.64 -6.22
CA MET A 141 -20.18 14.71 -7.24
C MET A 141 -19.73 15.12 -8.66
N ASP A 142 -19.68 16.41 -8.95
CA ASP A 142 -19.15 16.90 -10.23
C ASP A 142 -17.64 16.60 -10.34
N LEU A 143 -16.89 16.81 -9.26
CA LEU A 143 -15.48 16.42 -9.21
C LEU A 143 -15.28 14.91 -9.43
N ALA A 144 -16.12 14.07 -8.82
CA ALA A 144 -16.08 12.61 -9.04
C ALA A 144 -16.35 12.26 -10.51
N ARG A 145 -17.31 12.93 -11.16
CA ARG A 145 -17.59 12.73 -12.59
C ARG A 145 -16.43 13.18 -13.48
N GLN A 146 -15.74 14.26 -13.13
CA GLN A 146 -14.54 14.71 -13.84
C GLN A 146 -13.41 13.68 -13.71
N LEU A 147 -13.23 13.04 -12.53
CA LEU A 147 -12.27 11.93 -12.36
C LEU A 147 -12.66 10.72 -13.23
N MET A 148 -13.93 10.34 -13.27
CA MET A 148 -14.39 9.26 -14.16
C MET A 148 -14.13 9.56 -15.64
N ALA A 149 -14.34 10.82 -16.05
CA ALA A 149 -14.01 11.26 -17.41
C ALA A 149 -12.51 11.21 -17.71
N ASP A 150 -11.66 11.57 -16.74
CA ASP A 150 -10.20 11.45 -16.86
C ASP A 150 -9.77 9.99 -17.00
N ILE A 151 -10.33 9.07 -16.19
CA ILE A 151 -10.06 7.63 -16.26
C ILE A 151 -10.40 7.09 -17.66
N GLU A 152 -11.57 7.44 -18.17
CA GLU A 152 -12.00 6.97 -19.49
C GLU A 152 -11.17 7.59 -20.63
N ARG A 153 -10.78 8.86 -20.51
CA ARG A 153 -9.88 9.52 -21.44
C ARG A 153 -8.51 8.82 -21.44
N PHE A 154 -7.91 8.60 -20.28
CA PHE A 154 -6.64 7.90 -20.14
C PHE A 154 -6.70 6.49 -20.75
N ARG A 155 -7.78 5.75 -20.48
CA ARG A 155 -8.02 4.42 -21.07
C ARG A 155 -7.95 4.47 -22.60
N LYS A 156 -8.62 5.44 -23.22
CA LYS A 156 -8.68 5.58 -24.68
C LYS A 156 -7.37 6.06 -25.29
N GLU A 157 -6.76 7.09 -24.70
CA GLU A 157 -5.52 7.69 -25.20
C GLU A 157 -4.35 6.71 -25.19
N HIS A 158 -4.29 5.81 -24.19
CA HIS A 158 -3.22 4.83 -24.05
C HIS A 158 -3.63 3.41 -24.49
N GLY A 159 -4.82 3.21 -25.01
CA GLY A 159 -5.30 1.90 -25.44
C GLY A 159 -5.33 0.86 -24.33
N CYS A 160 -5.68 1.27 -23.11
CA CYS A 160 -5.65 0.36 -21.96
C CYS A 160 -6.82 -0.62 -21.98
N ASP A 161 -6.52 -1.91 -22.00
CA ASP A 161 -7.50 -2.98 -21.85
C ASP A 161 -7.97 -3.09 -20.39
N ARG A 162 -7.07 -2.81 -19.44
CA ARG A 162 -7.32 -2.90 -18.00
C ARG A 162 -6.69 -1.70 -17.29
N LEU A 163 -7.27 -1.35 -16.15
CA LEU A 163 -6.78 -0.29 -15.28
C LEU A 163 -6.73 -0.77 -13.82
N VAL A 164 -5.78 -0.25 -13.06
CA VAL A 164 -5.71 -0.36 -11.61
C VAL A 164 -5.38 1.01 -11.04
N MET A 165 -5.99 1.40 -9.93
CA MET A 165 -5.64 2.62 -9.20
C MET A 165 -4.96 2.29 -7.88
N VAL A 166 -3.79 2.91 -7.63
CA VAL A 166 -3.04 2.78 -6.38
C VAL A 166 -2.85 4.17 -5.79
N TRP A 167 -3.42 4.41 -4.63
CA TRP A 167 -3.28 5.69 -3.93
C TRP A 167 -1.87 5.87 -3.40
N CYS A 168 -1.17 6.89 -3.91
CA CYS A 168 0.20 7.26 -3.55
C CYS A 168 0.30 8.70 -3.00
N ALA A 169 -0.83 9.40 -2.85
CA ALA A 169 -0.86 10.78 -2.38
C ALA A 169 -0.66 10.88 -0.86
N SER A 170 -0.51 12.09 -0.39
CA SER A 170 -0.24 12.44 1.01
C SER A 170 -1.29 11.89 1.97
N THR A 171 -0.87 11.73 3.24
CA THR A 171 -1.76 11.40 4.36
C THR A 171 -2.75 12.54 4.58
N GLU A 172 -4.03 12.21 4.61
CA GLU A 172 -5.12 13.12 4.94
C GLU A 172 -5.32 13.25 6.45
N ALA A 173 -5.90 14.37 6.91
CA ALA A 173 -6.28 14.58 8.29
C ALA A 173 -7.20 13.45 8.80
N TYR A 174 -7.05 13.10 10.09
CA TYR A 174 -7.83 12.04 10.69
C TYR A 174 -9.26 12.52 11.02
N HIS A 175 -10.22 11.80 10.47
CA HIS A 175 -11.63 11.95 10.82
C HIS A 175 -12.22 10.62 11.26
N THR A 176 -13.20 10.66 12.16
CA THR A 176 -14.00 9.48 12.47
C THR A 176 -15.08 9.31 11.41
N PRO A 177 -15.48 8.06 11.06
CA PRO A 177 -16.57 7.86 10.11
C PRO A 177 -17.86 8.56 10.54
N ALA A 178 -18.35 9.47 9.70
CA ALA A 178 -19.59 10.21 9.89
C ALA A 178 -20.80 9.47 9.30
N ALA A 179 -22.00 10.03 9.44
CA ALA A 179 -23.23 9.46 8.91
C ALA A 179 -23.20 9.28 7.38
N VAL A 180 -22.49 10.16 6.68
CA VAL A 180 -22.31 10.12 5.21
C VAL A 180 -21.57 8.86 4.75
N HIS A 181 -20.78 8.23 5.61
CA HIS A 181 -19.98 7.04 5.29
C HIS A 181 -20.70 5.70 5.54
N GLN A 182 -21.91 5.73 6.16
CA GLN A 182 -22.58 4.51 6.64
C GLN A 182 -23.26 3.70 5.54
N SER A 183 -23.54 4.29 4.38
CA SER A 183 -24.10 3.61 3.23
C SER A 183 -23.73 4.31 1.94
N LEU A 184 -23.76 3.58 0.83
CA LEU A 184 -23.50 4.13 -0.50
C LEU A 184 -24.51 5.24 -0.86
N ALA A 185 -25.79 5.06 -0.52
CA ALA A 185 -26.84 6.06 -0.76
C ALA A 185 -26.58 7.37 0.01
N ALA A 186 -26.14 7.27 1.28
CA ALA A 186 -25.77 8.43 2.09
C ALA A 186 -24.54 9.13 1.50
N PHE A 187 -23.53 8.37 1.09
CA PHE A 187 -22.32 8.89 0.46
C PHE A 187 -22.60 9.62 -0.84
N GLU A 188 -23.41 9.06 -1.73
CA GLU A 188 -23.80 9.73 -2.98
C GLU A 188 -24.64 11.00 -2.76
N LYS A 189 -25.48 11.01 -1.72
CA LYS A 189 -26.18 12.23 -1.30
C LYS A 189 -25.18 13.28 -0.79
N GLY A 190 -24.20 12.87 0.01
CA GLY A 190 -23.11 13.73 0.49
C GLY A 190 -22.27 14.31 -0.64
N LEU A 191 -21.89 13.49 -1.64
CA LEU A 191 -21.18 13.97 -2.84
C LEU A 191 -21.98 15.09 -3.59
N LYS A 192 -23.29 14.93 -3.72
CA LYS A 192 -24.15 15.95 -4.35
C LYS A 192 -24.27 17.22 -3.52
N ALA A 193 -24.22 17.10 -2.21
CA ALA A 193 -24.31 18.22 -1.27
C ALA A 193 -22.95 18.87 -0.97
N SER A 194 -21.84 18.29 -1.47
CA SER A 194 -20.49 18.70 -1.11
C SER A 194 -20.23 18.62 0.42
N ASP A 195 -20.61 17.49 1.01
CA ASP A 195 -20.45 17.24 2.44
C ASP A 195 -18.95 17.33 2.82
N PRO A 196 -18.56 18.18 3.78
CA PRO A 196 -17.16 18.40 4.15
C PRO A 196 -16.50 17.19 4.82
N GLU A 197 -17.26 16.21 5.28
CA GLU A 197 -16.71 14.96 5.84
C GLU A 197 -16.20 13.99 4.78
N ILE A 198 -16.43 14.28 3.48
CA ILE A 198 -15.95 13.45 2.38
C ILE A 198 -14.52 13.86 1.99
N ALA A 199 -13.56 12.98 2.23
CA ALA A 199 -12.16 13.19 1.89
C ALA A 199 -11.90 13.05 0.36
N PRO A 200 -10.89 13.76 -0.17
CA PRO A 200 -10.44 13.57 -1.54
C PRO A 200 -10.16 12.11 -1.92
N SER A 201 -9.47 11.33 -1.07
CA SER A 201 -9.19 9.92 -1.34
C SER A 201 -10.45 9.08 -1.54
N GLN A 202 -11.54 9.42 -0.85
CA GLN A 202 -12.83 8.74 -0.98
C GLN A 202 -13.50 9.06 -2.33
N VAL A 203 -13.31 10.28 -2.82
CA VAL A 203 -13.81 10.70 -4.16
C VAL A 203 -13.10 9.92 -5.27
N TYR A 204 -11.77 9.73 -5.13
CA TYR A 204 -11.00 8.91 -6.07
C TYR A 204 -11.41 7.44 -6.03
N ALA A 205 -11.58 6.87 -4.84
CA ALA A 205 -12.01 5.48 -4.69
C ALA A 205 -13.40 5.26 -5.31
N TYR A 206 -14.35 6.18 -5.04
CA TYR A 206 -15.67 6.17 -5.65
C TYR A 206 -15.59 6.24 -7.19
N ALA A 207 -14.82 7.18 -7.74
CA ALA A 207 -14.67 7.34 -9.18
C ALA A 207 -14.01 6.10 -9.82
N ALA A 208 -12.98 5.52 -9.20
CA ALA A 208 -12.31 4.31 -9.67
C ALA A 208 -13.29 3.13 -9.74
N LEU A 209 -13.97 2.83 -8.63
CA LEU A 209 -14.90 1.70 -8.55
C LEU A 209 -16.09 1.87 -9.50
N ARG A 210 -16.65 3.07 -9.62
CA ARG A 210 -17.72 3.37 -10.61
C ARG A 210 -17.23 3.26 -12.07
N SER A 211 -15.92 3.43 -12.33
CA SER A 211 -15.31 3.27 -13.66
C SER A 211 -14.79 1.84 -13.94
N GLY A 212 -15.09 0.87 -13.09
CA GLY A 212 -14.63 -0.50 -13.27
C GLY A 212 -13.14 -0.70 -12.97
N VAL A 213 -12.55 0.14 -12.10
CA VAL A 213 -11.11 0.13 -11.78
C VAL A 213 -10.90 -0.32 -10.33
N PRO A 214 -10.17 -1.43 -10.10
CA PRO A 214 -9.73 -1.86 -8.78
C PRO A 214 -8.94 -0.79 -8.04
N PHE A 215 -9.07 -0.71 -6.72
CA PHE A 215 -8.46 0.33 -5.91
C PHE A 215 -7.63 -0.24 -4.74
N ALA A 216 -6.37 0.21 -4.64
CA ALA A 216 -5.47 -0.08 -3.53
C ALA A 216 -5.13 1.20 -2.76
N ASN A 217 -5.34 1.20 -1.43
CA ASN A 217 -5.03 2.36 -0.59
C ASN A 217 -3.63 2.26 0.03
N GLY A 218 -2.69 3.06 -0.47
CA GLY A 218 -1.31 3.10 0.03
C GLY A 218 -1.08 4.01 1.24
N ALA A 219 -2.04 4.84 1.63
CA ALA A 219 -1.97 5.75 2.77
C ALA A 219 -2.80 5.27 3.97
N PRO A 220 -2.63 5.83 5.17
CA PRO A 220 -3.42 5.46 6.35
C PRO A 220 -4.85 5.99 6.34
N ASN A 221 -5.23 6.76 5.34
CA ASN A 221 -6.53 7.41 5.19
C ASN A 221 -7.69 6.41 5.29
N LEU A 222 -8.79 6.81 5.91
CA LEU A 222 -10.07 6.08 5.85
C LEU A 222 -10.67 6.26 4.45
N THR A 223 -10.56 5.23 3.63
CA THR A 223 -10.98 5.26 2.22
C THR A 223 -11.84 4.03 1.90
N VAL A 224 -11.24 2.95 1.40
CA VAL A 224 -11.98 1.73 1.00
C VAL A 224 -12.33 0.80 2.16
N ASP A 225 -12.03 1.16 3.37
CA ASP A 225 -12.43 0.49 4.62
C ASP A 225 -13.75 1.03 5.20
N LEU A 226 -14.34 2.05 4.58
CA LEU A 226 -15.63 2.63 4.99
C LEU A 226 -16.82 1.79 4.50
N PRO A 227 -17.92 1.70 5.29
CA PRO A 227 -19.10 0.92 4.90
C PRO A 227 -19.63 1.22 3.50
N CYS A 228 -19.74 2.50 3.13
CA CYS A 228 -20.19 2.93 1.79
C CYS A 228 -19.29 2.41 0.66
N MET A 229 -17.98 2.31 0.88
CA MET A 229 -17.03 1.81 -0.12
C MET A 229 -17.03 0.29 -0.18
N LEU A 230 -17.24 -0.40 0.93
CA LEU A 230 -17.44 -1.85 0.95
C LEU A 230 -18.70 -2.22 0.18
N GLU A 231 -19.80 -1.47 0.38
CA GLU A 231 -21.04 -1.63 -0.38
C GLU A 231 -20.82 -1.40 -1.87
N LEU A 232 -20.09 -0.32 -2.25
CA LEU A 232 -19.77 -0.02 -3.63
C LEU A 232 -18.87 -1.11 -4.27
N ALA A 233 -17.87 -1.60 -3.56
CA ALA A 233 -17.00 -2.68 -4.06
C ALA A 233 -17.80 -3.99 -4.27
N ALA A 234 -18.76 -4.28 -3.38
CA ALA A 234 -19.66 -5.41 -3.55
C ALA A 234 -20.59 -5.25 -4.75
N GLU A 235 -21.19 -4.06 -4.93
CA GLU A 235 -22.07 -3.73 -6.06
C GLU A 235 -21.34 -3.84 -7.40
N THR A 236 -20.14 -3.27 -7.49
CA THR A 236 -19.32 -3.27 -8.73
C THR A 236 -18.61 -4.60 -8.96
N GLY A 237 -18.50 -5.44 -7.94
CA GLY A 237 -17.79 -6.70 -8.02
C GLY A 237 -16.28 -6.55 -8.19
N LEU A 238 -15.69 -5.47 -7.71
CA LEU A 238 -14.27 -5.15 -7.87
C LEU A 238 -13.46 -5.47 -6.61
N PRO A 239 -12.19 -5.88 -6.76
CA PRO A 239 -11.28 -6.05 -5.64
C PRO A 239 -10.81 -4.69 -5.10
N ILE A 240 -10.68 -4.61 -3.78
CA ILE A 240 -10.11 -3.49 -3.04
C ILE A 240 -9.10 -3.99 -2.02
N CYS A 241 -8.10 -3.21 -1.68
CA CYS A 241 -7.17 -3.50 -0.58
C CYS A 241 -6.59 -2.23 0.05
N GLY A 242 -6.07 -2.36 1.26
CA GLY A 242 -5.44 -1.29 2.04
C GLY A 242 -5.06 -1.81 3.42
N LYS A 243 -4.49 -0.95 4.25
CA LYS A 243 -4.05 0.43 3.98
C LYS A 243 -2.67 0.68 4.58
N ASP A 244 -2.03 1.76 4.15
CA ASP A 244 -0.70 2.23 4.58
C ASP A 244 0.43 1.24 4.21
N PHE A 245 1.23 1.57 3.19
CA PHE A 245 2.33 0.72 2.71
C PHE A 245 3.29 0.33 3.83
N LYS A 246 3.58 -0.97 3.96
CA LYS A 246 4.46 -1.52 5.00
C LYS A 246 5.93 -1.28 4.69
N THR A 247 6.43 -0.14 5.13
CA THR A 247 7.81 0.30 4.98
C THR A 247 8.46 0.59 6.34
N GLY A 248 9.74 0.87 6.35
CA GLY A 248 10.47 1.42 7.50
C GLY A 248 10.31 0.61 8.79
N GLN A 249 10.07 1.31 9.90
CA GLN A 249 9.99 0.69 11.23
C GLN A 249 8.85 -0.32 11.38
N THR A 250 7.72 -0.15 10.67
CA THR A 250 6.64 -1.15 10.76
C THR A 250 7.06 -2.47 10.13
N LEU A 251 7.84 -2.46 9.04
CA LEU A 251 8.45 -3.68 8.52
C LEU A 251 9.30 -4.37 9.60
N ILE A 252 10.16 -3.61 10.29
CA ILE A 252 10.99 -4.15 11.38
C ILE A 252 10.13 -4.73 12.52
N LYS A 253 9.05 -4.05 12.92
CA LYS A 253 8.10 -4.57 13.92
C LYS A 253 7.49 -5.91 13.51
N THR A 254 7.05 -6.02 12.26
CA THR A 254 6.44 -7.26 11.74
C THR A 254 7.44 -8.39 11.51
N ILE A 255 8.74 -8.12 11.56
CA ILE A 255 9.83 -9.14 11.54
C ILE A 255 10.17 -9.58 12.97
N LEU A 256 10.36 -8.64 13.90
CA LEU A 256 10.86 -8.95 15.24
C LEU A 256 9.78 -9.47 16.19
N ALA A 257 8.61 -8.85 16.21
CA ALA A 257 7.55 -9.21 17.16
C ALA A 257 7.07 -10.67 17.02
N PRO A 258 6.89 -11.23 15.81
CA PRO A 258 6.59 -12.66 15.66
C PRO A 258 7.67 -13.57 16.25
N GLY A 259 8.95 -13.18 16.11
CA GLY A 259 10.08 -13.92 16.69
C GLY A 259 10.05 -13.92 18.23
N PHE A 260 9.74 -12.78 18.84
CA PHE A 260 9.57 -12.68 20.30
C PHE A 260 8.42 -13.55 20.77
N LYS A 261 7.26 -13.46 20.12
CA LYS A 261 6.08 -14.29 20.41
C LYS A 261 6.38 -15.79 20.27
N ALA A 262 7.01 -16.20 19.18
CA ALA A 262 7.33 -17.61 18.94
C ALA A 262 8.31 -18.18 19.99
N ARG A 263 9.17 -17.33 20.58
CA ARG A 263 10.11 -17.69 21.66
C ARG A 263 9.58 -17.42 23.06
N LEU A 264 8.34 -16.91 23.19
CA LEU A 264 7.71 -16.52 24.47
C LEU A 264 8.60 -15.55 25.28
N LEU A 265 9.25 -14.61 24.57
CA LEU A 265 9.96 -13.49 25.19
C LEU A 265 8.96 -12.38 25.45
N GLY A 266 8.95 -11.86 26.68
CA GLY A 266 8.09 -10.73 27.04
C GLY A 266 8.61 -9.43 26.46
N VAL A 267 7.72 -8.47 26.24
CA VAL A 267 8.03 -7.11 25.82
C VAL A 267 7.44 -6.14 26.83
N SER A 268 8.30 -5.45 27.59
CA SER A 268 7.89 -4.43 28.56
C SER A 268 7.78 -3.03 27.95
N GLY A 269 8.51 -2.78 26.85
CA GLY A 269 8.47 -1.50 26.17
C GLY A 269 8.93 -1.54 24.74
N TRP A 270 8.29 -0.70 23.89
CA TRP A 270 8.73 -0.46 22.50
C TRP A 270 8.57 1.03 22.18
N PHE A 271 9.68 1.74 22.20
CA PHE A 271 9.71 3.16 21.88
C PHE A 271 10.29 3.35 20.48
N SER A 272 9.49 3.96 19.60
CA SER A 272 9.87 4.26 18.21
C SER A 272 9.95 5.76 17.99
N THR A 273 11.03 6.24 17.39
CA THR A 273 11.10 7.63 16.87
C THR A 273 11.54 7.63 15.41
N ASN A 274 11.00 8.56 14.64
CA ASN A 274 11.36 8.80 13.25
C ASN A 274 11.76 10.25 13.07
N ILE A 275 12.76 10.46 12.22
CA ILE A 275 13.19 11.76 11.74
C ILE A 275 13.16 11.72 10.22
N LEU A 276 12.40 12.63 9.58
CA LEU A 276 12.30 12.74 8.13
C LEU A 276 12.11 14.19 7.71
N GLY A 277 12.62 14.56 6.54
CA GLY A 277 12.65 15.95 6.08
C GLY A 277 11.97 16.19 4.73
N ASN A 278 11.27 15.18 4.20
CA ASN A 278 10.53 15.28 2.94
C ASN A 278 9.12 15.87 3.15
N ARG A 279 8.35 16.01 2.08
CA ARG A 279 6.98 16.53 2.13
C ARG A 279 6.01 15.67 2.96
N ASP A 280 6.20 14.35 3.04
CA ASP A 280 5.41 13.51 3.94
C ASP A 280 5.68 13.91 5.41
N GLY A 281 6.94 14.23 5.73
CA GLY A 281 7.32 14.77 7.05
C GLY A 281 6.69 16.12 7.35
N GLU A 282 6.67 17.02 6.37
CA GLU A 282 6.02 18.33 6.48
C GLU A 282 4.51 18.18 6.74
N VAL A 283 3.82 17.33 5.98
CA VAL A 283 2.40 17.05 6.17
C VAL A 283 2.13 16.43 7.54
N LEU A 284 3.00 15.52 8.00
CA LEU A 284 2.86 14.83 9.30
C LEU A 284 3.24 15.70 10.51
N ASP A 285 3.81 16.89 10.30
CA ASP A 285 4.00 17.88 11.36
C ASP A 285 2.67 18.52 11.82
N ASP A 286 1.61 18.41 11.02
CA ASP A 286 0.24 18.70 11.44
C ASP A 286 -0.30 17.62 12.38
N PRO A 287 -0.82 17.97 13.58
CA PRO A 287 -1.29 17.01 14.57
C PRO A 287 -2.43 16.08 14.11
N GLU A 288 -3.32 16.55 13.24
CA GLU A 288 -4.45 15.74 12.73
C GLU A 288 -3.97 14.72 11.70
N SER A 289 -3.05 15.11 10.80
CA SER A 289 -2.41 14.19 9.86
C SER A 289 -1.52 13.18 10.59
N PHE A 290 -0.80 13.60 11.64
CA PHE A 290 -0.01 12.71 12.50
C PHE A 290 -0.89 11.65 13.17
N LYS A 291 -2.09 12.01 13.67
CA LYS A 291 -3.02 11.08 14.32
C LYS A 291 -3.42 9.92 13.41
N SER A 292 -3.66 10.16 12.11
CA SER A 292 -3.93 9.09 11.14
C SER A 292 -2.80 8.06 11.09
N LYS A 293 -1.55 8.54 11.11
CA LYS A 293 -0.36 7.70 11.08
C LYS A 293 -0.10 6.98 12.41
N GLU A 294 -0.39 7.64 13.54
CA GLU A 294 -0.24 7.07 14.88
C GLU A 294 -1.19 5.88 15.08
N VAL A 295 -2.47 6.06 14.75
CA VAL A 295 -3.50 5.00 14.85
C VAL A 295 -3.11 3.79 13.99
N SER A 296 -2.64 4.02 12.75
CA SER A 296 -2.18 2.94 11.88
C SER A 296 -1.02 2.14 12.46
N LYS A 297 -0.10 2.78 13.21
CA LYS A 297 1.13 2.14 13.71
C LYS A 297 0.98 1.47 15.08
N LEU A 298 0.08 1.98 15.94
CA LEU A 298 -0.06 1.47 17.31
C LEU A 298 -0.65 0.07 17.35
N GLY A 299 -1.66 -0.23 16.55
CA GLY A 299 -2.31 -1.54 16.53
C GLY A 299 -1.45 -2.71 16.06
N VAL A 300 -0.32 -2.46 15.38
CA VAL A 300 0.52 -3.53 14.78
C VAL A 300 1.07 -4.50 15.83
N LEU A 301 1.65 -3.99 16.92
CA LEU A 301 2.25 -4.84 17.94
C LEU A 301 1.18 -5.62 18.73
N GLU A 302 0.07 -4.99 19.06
CA GLU A 302 -1.04 -5.62 19.78
C GLU A 302 -1.62 -6.78 18.97
N GLN A 303 -1.80 -6.59 17.67
CA GLN A 303 -2.30 -7.64 16.77
C GLN A 303 -1.34 -8.83 16.66
N ILE A 304 -0.02 -8.61 16.66
CA ILE A 304 0.97 -9.69 16.59
C ILE A 304 1.14 -10.37 17.95
N LEU A 305 1.37 -9.60 19.01
CA LEU A 305 1.74 -10.09 20.34
C LEU A 305 0.55 -10.64 21.12
N GLN A 306 -0.66 -10.10 20.87
CA GLN A 306 -1.94 -10.53 21.48
C GLN A 306 -1.90 -10.47 23.02
N PRO A 307 -1.85 -9.28 23.62
CA PRO A 307 -1.74 -9.12 25.08
C PRO A 307 -2.88 -9.78 25.85
N ASP A 308 -4.08 -9.87 25.28
CA ASP A 308 -5.22 -10.55 25.89
C ASP A 308 -5.01 -12.07 26.01
N VAL A 309 -4.23 -12.67 25.11
CA VAL A 309 -3.88 -14.09 25.11
C VAL A 309 -2.66 -14.36 25.98
N TYR A 310 -1.71 -13.42 26.00
CA TYR A 310 -0.43 -13.51 26.72
C TYR A 310 -0.23 -12.33 27.70
N PRO A 311 -1.12 -12.16 28.70
CA PRO A 311 -1.10 -10.98 29.58
C PRO A 311 0.22 -10.85 30.39
N ASP A 312 0.83 -11.95 30.81
CA ASP A 312 2.08 -11.94 31.57
C ASP A 312 3.29 -11.48 30.73
N LEU A 313 3.21 -11.59 29.40
CA LEU A 313 4.30 -11.25 28.50
C LEU A 313 4.13 -9.85 27.88
N TYR A 314 2.89 -9.43 27.61
CA TYR A 314 2.61 -8.25 26.81
C TYR A 314 1.53 -7.32 27.38
N GLY A 315 0.81 -7.74 28.44
CA GLY A 315 -0.33 -6.98 29.00
C GLY A 315 0.04 -5.62 29.58
N SER A 316 1.29 -5.41 29.97
CA SER A 316 1.79 -4.13 30.50
C SER A 316 2.79 -3.42 29.56
N MET A 317 2.82 -3.79 28.30
CA MET A 317 3.76 -3.23 27.32
C MET A 317 3.52 -1.72 27.10
N PHE A 318 4.56 -0.92 27.34
CA PHE A 318 4.53 0.50 27.00
C PHE A 318 4.94 0.69 25.54
N HIS A 319 3.99 1.12 24.70
CA HIS A 319 4.25 1.38 23.27
C HIS A 319 4.07 2.86 22.94
N LYS A 320 5.10 3.49 22.38
CA LYS A 320 5.05 4.90 22.00
C LYS A 320 5.75 5.14 20.67
N ILE A 321 5.16 6.04 19.86
CA ILE A 321 5.68 6.45 18.56
C ILE A 321 5.85 7.97 18.54
N ARG A 322 6.97 8.44 17.98
CA ARG A 322 7.28 9.83 17.68
C ARG A 322 7.66 9.97 16.22
N ILE A 323 7.19 11.03 15.57
CA ILE A 323 7.63 11.44 14.23
C ILE A 323 8.04 12.91 14.34
N ASN A 324 9.24 13.24 13.88
CA ASN A 324 9.79 14.58 13.94
C ASN A 324 10.11 15.03 12.51
N TYR A 325 9.54 16.15 12.10
CA TYR A 325 9.94 16.81 10.86
C TYR A 325 11.30 17.50 11.03
N TYR A 326 12.23 17.16 10.13
CA TYR A 326 13.58 17.72 10.15
C TYR A 326 14.09 17.90 8.71
N PRO A 327 13.91 19.10 8.11
CA PRO A 327 14.21 19.39 6.71
C PRO A 327 15.57 18.91 6.21
N PRO A 328 16.68 19.01 7.00
CA PRO A 328 18.00 18.57 6.53
C PRO A 328 18.12 17.10 6.17
N ARG A 329 17.16 16.24 6.58
CA ARG A 329 17.13 14.82 6.20
C ARG A 329 16.67 14.59 4.75
N GLY A 330 15.93 15.52 4.14
CA GLY A 330 15.32 15.29 2.83
C GLY A 330 14.45 14.01 2.86
N ASP A 331 14.53 13.15 1.84
CA ASP A 331 13.79 11.88 1.78
C ASP A 331 14.41 10.75 2.63
N ASN A 332 15.58 10.97 3.23
CA ASN A 332 16.17 10.01 4.15
C ASN A 332 15.36 9.98 5.46
N LYS A 333 14.81 8.82 5.77
CA LYS A 333 14.08 8.56 7.00
C LYS A 333 14.95 7.76 7.95
N GLU A 334 15.25 8.36 9.08
CA GLU A 334 15.97 7.70 10.17
C GLU A 334 14.96 7.26 11.23
N GLY A 335 14.96 5.97 11.57
CA GLY A 335 14.08 5.39 12.56
C GLY A 335 14.86 4.68 13.65
N TRP A 336 14.63 5.06 14.91
CA TRP A 336 15.19 4.38 16.07
C TRP A 336 14.10 3.63 16.82
N ASP A 337 14.37 2.36 17.12
CA ASP A 337 13.55 1.60 18.05
C ASP A 337 14.39 1.21 19.26
N ASN A 338 13.87 1.50 20.45
CA ASN A 338 14.33 0.96 21.70
C ASN A 338 13.31 -0.07 22.19
N ILE A 339 13.75 -1.32 22.29
CA ILE A 339 12.87 -2.46 22.59
C ILE A 339 13.37 -3.10 23.87
N ASP A 340 12.57 -3.00 24.93
CA ASP A 340 12.85 -3.61 26.22
C ASP A 340 12.11 -4.94 26.30
N ILE A 341 12.84 -6.03 26.30
CA ILE A 341 12.34 -7.41 26.35
C ILE A 341 12.81 -8.10 27.65
N PHE A 342 12.13 -9.17 28.02
CA PHE A 342 12.57 -10.01 29.13
C PHE A 342 12.39 -11.49 28.81
N GLY A 343 13.23 -12.30 29.41
CA GLY A 343 13.26 -13.74 29.20
C GLY A 343 13.12 -14.52 30.49
N TRP A 344 13.82 -15.65 30.57
CA TRP A 344 13.78 -16.57 31.71
C TRP A 344 13.91 -15.83 33.04
N MET A 345 13.02 -16.12 33.99
CA MET A 345 12.94 -15.50 35.32
C MET A 345 12.69 -13.98 35.30
N GLY A 346 12.23 -13.44 34.21
CA GLY A 346 11.99 -11.99 34.06
C GLY A 346 13.25 -11.16 33.83
N TYR A 347 14.38 -11.81 33.49
CA TYR A 347 15.63 -11.07 33.26
C TYR A 347 15.52 -10.13 32.07
N PRO A 348 15.81 -8.84 32.27
CA PRO A 348 15.66 -7.81 31.24
C PRO A 348 16.78 -7.88 30.20
N MET A 349 16.42 -7.58 28.97
CA MET A 349 17.32 -7.41 27.83
C MET A 349 16.85 -6.24 27.00
N GLN A 350 17.73 -5.63 26.21
CA GLN A 350 17.40 -4.51 25.37
C GLN A 350 17.90 -4.76 23.95
N ILE A 351 17.06 -4.41 22.96
CA ILE A 351 17.43 -4.35 21.56
C ILE A 351 17.28 -2.90 21.08
N LYS A 352 18.29 -2.39 20.40
CA LYS A 352 18.24 -1.10 19.72
C LYS A 352 18.34 -1.33 18.23
N VAL A 353 17.45 -0.71 17.48
CA VAL A 353 17.48 -0.71 16.01
C VAL A 353 17.66 0.73 15.56
N ASP A 354 18.65 0.95 14.72
CA ASP A 354 18.85 2.20 13.99
C ASP A 354 18.74 1.87 12.51
N PHE A 355 17.72 2.43 11.85
CA PHE A 355 17.39 2.12 10.47
C PHE A 355 17.26 3.39 9.65
N LEU A 356 18.28 3.66 8.84
CA LEU A 356 18.24 4.73 7.84
C LEU A 356 17.75 4.15 6.51
N CYS A 357 16.64 4.67 5.98
CA CYS A 357 16.08 4.25 4.70
C CYS A 357 15.47 5.43 3.94
N LYS A 358 15.18 5.21 2.66
CA LYS A 358 14.27 6.05 1.88
C LYS A 358 12.95 5.30 1.77
N ASP A 359 11.88 5.83 2.37
CA ASP A 359 10.55 5.17 2.37
C ASP A 359 10.07 4.90 0.95
N SER A 360 10.28 5.82 0.01
CA SER A 360 9.84 5.68 -1.38
C SER A 360 10.54 4.53 -2.11
N ILE A 361 11.80 4.22 -1.78
CA ILE A 361 12.51 3.05 -2.33
C ILE A 361 11.89 1.74 -1.84
N LEU A 362 11.39 1.71 -0.61
CA LEU A 362 10.69 0.54 -0.07
C LEU A 362 9.24 0.45 -0.59
N ALA A 363 8.59 1.59 -0.85
CA ALA A 363 7.21 1.64 -1.30
C ALA A 363 7.05 1.37 -2.80
N ALA A 364 7.98 1.79 -3.65
CA ALA A 364 7.87 1.65 -5.10
C ALA A 364 7.63 0.21 -5.58
N PRO A 365 8.39 -0.80 -5.11
CA PRO A 365 8.11 -2.20 -5.47
C PRO A 365 6.78 -2.72 -4.89
N ILE A 366 6.29 -2.16 -3.78
CA ILE A 366 4.96 -2.48 -3.24
C ILE A 366 3.87 -1.99 -4.20
N VAL A 367 4.02 -0.76 -4.75
CA VAL A 367 3.07 -0.22 -5.74
C VAL A 367 3.04 -1.11 -6.98
N LEU A 368 4.20 -1.54 -7.48
CA LEU A 368 4.28 -2.46 -8.60
C LEU A 368 3.56 -3.79 -8.31
N ASP A 369 3.89 -4.41 -7.20
CA ASP A 369 3.30 -5.71 -6.82
C ASP A 369 1.78 -5.59 -6.63
N LEU A 370 1.31 -4.53 -5.98
CA LEU A 370 -0.13 -4.29 -5.81
C LEU A 370 -0.83 -4.04 -7.14
N ALA A 371 -0.24 -3.27 -8.06
CA ALA A 371 -0.82 -3.05 -9.39
C ALA A 371 -1.00 -4.38 -10.14
N LEU A 372 0.02 -5.24 -10.14
CA LEU A 372 -0.01 -6.53 -10.81
C LEU A 372 -0.96 -7.53 -10.13
N PHE A 373 -0.99 -7.58 -8.80
CA PHE A 373 -1.87 -8.48 -8.06
C PHE A 373 -3.34 -8.02 -8.06
N MET A 374 -3.61 -6.73 -8.07
CA MET A 374 -4.99 -6.24 -8.17
C MET A 374 -5.56 -6.46 -9.58
N ASP A 375 -4.74 -6.34 -10.63
CA ASP A 375 -5.11 -6.76 -11.99
C ASP A 375 -5.38 -8.28 -12.04
N LEU A 376 -4.49 -9.09 -11.45
CA LEU A 376 -4.67 -10.54 -11.35
C LEU A 376 -5.96 -10.91 -10.62
N ALA A 377 -6.23 -10.29 -9.46
CA ALA A 377 -7.44 -10.50 -8.67
C ALA A 377 -8.71 -10.19 -9.47
N ALA A 378 -8.74 -9.07 -10.18
CA ALA A 378 -9.87 -8.68 -11.02
C ALA A 378 -10.08 -9.67 -12.18
N ARG A 379 -9.00 -10.16 -12.81
CA ARG A 379 -9.08 -11.19 -13.87
C ARG A 379 -9.50 -12.55 -13.34
N ALA A 380 -9.16 -12.85 -12.10
CA ALA A 380 -9.61 -14.06 -11.37
C ALA A 380 -11.05 -13.94 -10.80
N GLY A 381 -11.76 -12.84 -11.09
CA GLY A 381 -13.12 -12.60 -10.62
C GLY A 381 -13.25 -12.38 -9.11
N GLN A 382 -12.15 -12.03 -8.44
CA GLN A 382 -12.16 -11.73 -7.00
C GLN A 382 -12.84 -10.38 -6.73
N LYS A 383 -13.52 -10.30 -5.59
CA LYS A 383 -14.37 -9.15 -5.22
C LYS A 383 -14.07 -8.69 -3.80
N GLY A 384 -14.34 -7.41 -3.51
CA GLY A 384 -14.22 -6.86 -2.17
C GLY A 384 -12.80 -6.90 -1.62
N ILE A 385 -12.66 -7.02 -0.31
CA ILE A 385 -11.38 -6.94 0.40
C ILE A 385 -10.46 -8.11 0.01
N GLN A 386 -9.26 -7.77 -0.44
CA GLN A 386 -8.22 -8.74 -0.78
C GLN A 386 -7.27 -8.95 0.40
N GLU A 387 -7.70 -9.67 1.42
CA GLU A 387 -6.93 -9.89 2.65
C GLU A 387 -5.59 -10.60 2.42
N TRP A 388 -5.46 -11.39 1.36
CA TRP A 388 -4.21 -12.06 1.02
C TRP A 388 -3.08 -11.08 0.64
N LEU A 389 -3.42 -9.80 0.36
CA LEU A 389 -2.48 -8.70 0.15
C LEU A 389 -2.10 -7.96 1.45
N SER A 390 -2.53 -8.41 2.62
CA SER A 390 -2.16 -7.85 3.93
C SER A 390 -0.65 -7.73 4.13
N PHE A 391 0.14 -8.56 3.45
CA PHE A 391 1.60 -8.53 3.42
C PHE A 391 2.18 -7.13 3.12
N TYR A 392 1.49 -6.33 2.33
CA TYR A 392 1.95 -5.03 1.87
C TYR A 392 1.53 -3.85 2.76
N PHE A 393 0.70 -4.06 3.77
CA PHE A 393 0.07 -3.00 4.54
C PHE A 393 0.41 -3.03 6.03
N LYS A 394 0.54 -1.82 6.62
CA LYS A 394 0.72 -1.62 8.07
C LYS A 394 -0.57 -1.87 8.84
N SER A 395 -1.69 -1.46 8.25
CA SER A 395 -3.04 -1.58 8.79
C SER A 395 -3.91 -2.33 7.79
N PRO A 396 -3.70 -3.64 7.60
CA PRO A 396 -4.39 -4.39 6.58
C PRO A 396 -5.89 -4.44 6.85
N GLN A 397 -6.67 -4.34 5.76
CA GLN A 397 -8.10 -4.58 5.83
C GLN A 397 -8.37 -6.07 6.03
N ALA A 398 -9.38 -6.36 6.85
CA ALA A 398 -9.94 -7.69 7.04
C ALA A 398 -11.46 -7.62 6.91
N ALA A 399 -12.12 -8.76 6.72
CA ALA A 399 -13.57 -8.82 6.86
C ALA A 399 -13.99 -8.36 8.26
N PRO A 400 -15.17 -7.74 8.43
CA PRO A 400 -15.58 -7.14 9.70
C PRO A 400 -15.54 -8.08 10.92
N GLU A 401 -15.73 -9.37 10.66
CA GLU A 401 -15.73 -10.43 11.68
C GLU A 401 -14.36 -11.06 11.93
N LEU A 402 -13.34 -10.68 11.14
CA LEU A 402 -12.01 -11.26 11.23
C LEU A 402 -11.02 -10.30 11.90
N TYR A 403 -10.11 -10.89 12.64
CA TYR A 403 -8.97 -10.18 13.21
C TYR A 403 -7.91 -9.92 12.13
N PRO A 404 -7.42 -8.67 11.96
CA PRO A 404 -6.39 -8.37 10.98
C PRO A 404 -5.07 -9.09 11.30
N GLU A 405 -4.53 -9.84 10.33
CA GLU A 405 -3.24 -10.51 10.49
C GLU A 405 -2.09 -9.54 10.20
N ASN A 406 -1.15 -9.40 11.13
CA ASN A 406 0.04 -8.55 11.00
C ASN A 406 1.38 -9.28 11.17
N ASP A 407 1.37 -10.59 11.42
CA ASP A 407 2.58 -11.41 11.36
C ASP A 407 3.04 -11.53 9.90
N LEU A 408 4.23 -10.97 9.60
CA LEU A 408 4.77 -10.92 8.24
C LEU A 408 4.90 -12.31 7.59
N PHE A 409 5.26 -13.31 8.38
CA PHE A 409 5.52 -14.66 7.88
C PHE A 409 4.21 -15.40 7.57
N ILE A 410 3.19 -15.19 8.42
CA ILE A 410 1.83 -15.69 8.16
C ILE A 410 1.25 -14.99 6.94
N GLN A 411 1.38 -13.67 6.83
CA GLN A 411 0.93 -12.91 5.66
C GLN A 411 1.60 -13.38 4.37
N SER A 412 2.91 -13.61 4.39
CA SER A 412 3.65 -14.15 3.24
C SER A 412 3.15 -15.55 2.84
N THR A 413 2.86 -16.39 3.84
CA THR A 413 2.31 -17.73 3.62
C THR A 413 0.90 -17.66 3.04
N LYS A 414 0.04 -16.77 3.57
CA LYS A 414 -1.33 -16.52 3.07
C LYS A 414 -1.30 -16.07 1.62
N LEU A 415 -0.45 -15.09 1.27
CA LEU A 415 -0.28 -14.61 -0.10
C LEU A 415 0.09 -15.77 -1.04
N LYS A 416 1.14 -16.50 -0.72
CA LYS A 416 1.62 -17.61 -1.56
C LYS A 416 0.62 -18.75 -1.65
N ASN A 417 -0.10 -19.06 -0.57
CA ASN A 417 -1.14 -20.09 -0.58
C ASN A 417 -2.37 -19.67 -1.41
N THR A 418 -2.73 -18.39 -1.39
CA THR A 418 -3.80 -17.89 -2.28
C THR A 418 -3.42 -18.10 -3.75
N LEU A 419 -2.18 -17.79 -4.13
CA LEU A 419 -1.71 -18.02 -5.50
C LEU A 419 -1.65 -19.51 -5.86
N ARG A 420 -1.19 -20.39 -4.94
CA ARG A 420 -1.22 -21.84 -5.15
C ARG A 420 -2.66 -22.33 -5.39
N HIS A 421 -3.58 -21.90 -4.52
CA HIS A 421 -4.99 -22.26 -4.64
C HIS A 421 -5.57 -21.86 -6.00
N TRP A 422 -5.32 -20.63 -6.44
CA TRP A 422 -5.82 -20.15 -7.74
C TRP A 422 -5.25 -20.93 -8.92
N MET A 423 -4.01 -21.40 -8.81
CA MET A 423 -3.35 -22.18 -9.85
C MET A 423 -3.59 -23.71 -9.72
N GLY A 424 -4.42 -24.15 -8.75
CA GLY A 424 -4.74 -25.58 -8.56
C GLY A 424 -3.66 -26.40 -7.89
N GLU A 425 -2.64 -25.75 -7.29
CA GLU A 425 -1.57 -26.40 -6.53
C GLU A 425 -1.96 -26.59 -5.05
N ASP A 426 -1.32 -27.55 -4.40
CA ASP A 426 -1.54 -27.83 -3.00
C ASP A 426 -1.03 -26.68 -2.09
N LEU A 427 -1.80 -26.40 -1.04
CA LEU A 427 -1.41 -25.43 -0.02
C LEU A 427 -0.25 -25.98 0.80
N ILE A 428 0.66 -25.08 1.17
CA ILE A 428 1.76 -25.42 2.09
C ILE A 428 1.39 -24.93 3.49
N THR A 429 1.10 -25.87 4.38
CA THR A 429 0.70 -25.59 5.76
C THR A 429 1.87 -25.70 6.75
N HIS A 430 2.89 -26.49 6.43
CA HIS A 430 4.12 -26.63 7.18
C HIS A 430 5.29 -27.13 6.30
N LEU A 431 6.50 -27.09 6.82
CA LEU A 431 7.72 -27.36 6.06
C LEU A 431 8.42 -28.65 6.51
N GLY A 432 7.75 -29.70 6.79
CA GLY A 432 8.40 -30.92 7.28
C GLY A 432 7.59 -32.18 7.05
N SER A 433 6.44 -32.04 6.37
CA SER A 433 5.55 -33.18 6.13
C SER A 433 6.20 -34.32 5.38
N GLU A 434 7.11 -34.00 4.47
CA GLU A 434 7.87 -34.98 3.70
C GLU A 434 8.75 -35.91 4.51
N TYR A 435 8.99 -35.61 5.80
CA TYR A 435 9.71 -36.51 6.72
C TYR A 435 8.80 -37.54 7.42
N TYR A 436 7.48 -37.36 7.30
CA TYR A 436 6.49 -38.21 7.97
C TYR A 436 5.65 -39.03 6.99
N GLU A 437 5.93 -38.89 5.68
CA GLU A 437 5.28 -39.67 4.62
C GLU A 437 6.26 -40.77 4.16
N GLU A 438 6.23 -41.92 4.83
CA GLU A 438 6.78 -43.18 4.37
C GLU A 438 5.65 -44.12 3.92
#